data_9332582e9c1e1d844072a591887f615c
#
_entry.id   9332582e9c1e1d844072a591887f615c
#
_cell.length_a   1.000
_cell.length_b   1.000
_cell.length_c   1.000
_cell.angle_alpha   90.00
_cell.angle_beta   90.00
_cell.angle_gamma   90.00
#
_symmetry.space_group_name_H-M   'P 1'
#
loop_
_entity.id
_entity.type
_entity.pdbx_description
1 polymer ?
#
loop_
_entity_poly.entity_id
_entity_poly.type
_entity_poly.pdbx_seq_one_letter_code
_entity_poly.pdbx_strand_id
1 'polypeptide(L)'
;MTEDEIIDKAEALPERFADRLTESALWSVKRMRGGGEYGLLTIEVAASLAAHHTPVTAAERDELRELLEAMGMPTDPIGQLEVQG
;
A
#
# COMPACT_ATOMS: atom_id res chain seq x y z
N MET A 1 6.91 -9.56 -11.58
CA MET A 1 6.47 -8.24 -12.14
C MET A 1 7.66 -7.51 -12.73
N THR A 2 7.45 -6.81 -13.82
CA THR A 2 8.47 -5.90 -14.36
C THR A 2 8.53 -4.64 -13.51
N GLU A 3 9.61 -3.86 -13.66
CA GLU A 3 9.76 -2.59 -12.96
C GLU A 3 8.62 -1.63 -13.28
N ASP A 4 8.23 -1.54 -14.55
CA ASP A 4 7.11 -0.68 -14.97
C ASP A 4 5.80 -1.09 -14.33
N GLU A 5 5.54 -2.40 -14.22
CA GLU A 5 4.34 -2.89 -13.56
C GLU A 5 4.31 -2.56 -12.08
N ILE A 6 5.47 -2.66 -11.41
CA ILE A 6 5.60 -2.32 -9.99
C ILE A 6 5.26 -0.86 -9.78
N ILE A 7 5.84 0.02 -10.59
CA ILE A 7 5.60 1.47 -10.51
C ILE A 7 4.13 1.79 -10.76
N ASP A 8 3.55 1.23 -11.84
CA ASP A 8 2.15 1.49 -12.19
C ASP A 8 1.21 1.07 -11.07
N LYS A 9 1.44 -0.10 -10.48
CA LYS A 9 0.59 -0.59 -9.38
C LYS A 9 0.74 0.26 -8.13
N ALA A 10 1.98 0.64 -7.79
CA ALA A 10 2.22 1.50 -6.62
C ALA A 10 1.60 2.88 -6.81
N GLU A 11 1.74 3.48 -7.99
CA GLU A 11 1.15 4.78 -8.29
C GLU A 11 -0.37 4.79 -8.17
N ALA A 12 -1.02 3.66 -8.45
CA ALA A 12 -2.48 3.55 -8.38
C ALA A 12 -3.01 3.37 -6.96
N LEU A 13 -2.16 3.02 -5.99
CA LEU A 13 -2.61 2.71 -4.63
C LEU A 13 -3.37 3.85 -3.94
N PRO A 14 -2.94 5.13 -4.04
CA PRO A 14 -3.67 6.21 -3.38
C PRO A 14 -5.14 6.29 -3.81
N GLU A 15 -5.43 6.18 -5.10
CA GLU A 15 -6.80 6.22 -5.60
C GLU A 15 -7.57 4.93 -5.28
N ARG A 16 -6.90 3.79 -5.34
CA ARG A 16 -7.56 2.50 -5.04
C ARG A 16 -8.01 2.41 -3.59
N PHE A 17 -7.27 3.00 -2.67
CA PHE A 17 -7.57 2.94 -1.24
C PHE A 17 -8.06 4.26 -0.67
N ALA A 18 -8.37 5.25 -1.53
CA ALA A 18 -8.72 6.60 -1.10
C ALA A 18 -9.86 6.65 -0.08
N ASP A 19 -10.88 5.82 -0.27
CA ASP A 19 -12.05 5.76 0.61
C ASP A 19 -11.80 4.97 1.90
N ARG A 20 -10.65 4.31 1.99
CA ARG A 20 -10.27 3.50 3.16
C ARG A 20 -9.07 4.07 3.92
N LEU A 21 -8.46 5.13 3.41
CA LEU A 21 -7.37 5.82 4.09
C LEU A 21 -7.90 7.06 4.80
N THR A 22 -7.26 7.42 5.91
CA THR A 22 -7.54 8.71 6.53
C THR A 22 -7.10 9.83 5.59
N GLU A 23 -7.67 11.02 5.76
CA GLU A 23 -7.29 12.19 4.96
C GLU A 23 -5.79 12.48 5.07
N SER A 24 -5.25 12.36 6.28
CA SER A 24 -3.82 12.56 6.54
C SER A 24 -2.96 11.53 5.82
N ALA A 25 -3.34 10.24 5.89
CA ALA A 25 -2.61 9.17 5.21
C ALA A 25 -2.66 9.34 3.69
N LEU A 26 -3.82 9.70 3.16
CA LEU A 26 -3.99 9.92 1.72
C LEU A 26 -3.10 11.06 1.23
N TRP A 27 -3.03 12.16 1.99
CA TRP A 27 -2.17 13.27 1.66
C TRP A 27 -0.69 12.85 1.65
N SER A 28 -0.28 12.07 2.66
CA SER A 28 1.10 11.58 2.76
C SER A 28 1.48 10.68 1.58
N VAL A 29 0.61 9.73 1.22
CA VAL A 29 0.94 8.81 0.12
C VAL A 29 0.96 9.53 -1.23
N LYS A 30 0.13 10.55 -1.41
CA LYS A 30 0.18 11.37 -2.64
C LYS A 30 1.48 12.16 -2.72
N ARG A 31 1.99 12.64 -1.60
CA ARG A 31 3.29 13.30 -1.57
C ARG A 31 4.43 12.33 -1.90
N MET A 32 4.38 11.13 -1.35
CA MET A 32 5.37 10.10 -1.64
C MET A 32 5.36 9.74 -3.13
N ARG A 33 4.17 9.67 -3.72
CA ARG A 33 4.03 9.43 -5.16
C ARG A 33 4.71 10.53 -5.96
N GLY A 34 4.49 11.79 -5.58
CA GLY A 34 5.11 12.93 -6.26
C GLY A 34 6.63 12.92 -6.19
N GLY A 35 7.20 12.35 -5.14
CA GLY A 35 8.65 12.20 -4.98
C GLY A 35 9.21 10.90 -5.53
N GLY A 36 8.38 10.04 -6.12
CA GLY A 36 8.83 8.74 -6.63
C GLY A 36 9.16 7.73 -5.55
N GLU A 37 8.68 7.94 -4.33
CA GLU A 37 8.97 7.08 -3.18
C GLU A 37 7.98 5.93 -3.07
N TYR A 38 7.97 5.05 -4.08
CA TYR A 38 6.96 4.00 -4.23
C TYR A 38 7.00 2.94 -3.13
N GLY A 39 8.20 2.59 -2.66
CA GLY A 39 8.34 1.64 -1.56
C GLY A 39 7.73 2.19 -0.27
N LEU A 40 8.07 3.42 0.09
CA LEU A 40 7.53 4.09 1.27
C LEU A 40 6.01 4.29 1.14
N LEU A 41 5.54 4.65 -0.05
CA LEU A 41 4.12 4.80 -0.34
C LEU A 41 3.37 3.50 -0.04
N THR A 42 3.88 2.38 -0.50
CA THR A 42 3.24 1.08 -0.32
C THR A 42 3.23 0.68 1.16
N ILE A 43 4.33 0.92 1.88
CA ILE A 43 4.38 0.69 3.33
C ILE A 43 3.35 1.55 4.05
N GLU A 44 3.27 2.84 3.70
CA GLU A 44 2.33 3.76 4.35
C GLU A 44 0.88 3.32 4.15
N VAL A 45 0.52 2.89 2.95
CA VAL A 45 -0.82 2.36 2.69
C VAL A 45 -1.10 1.16 3.58
N ALA A 46 -0.21 0.16 3.58
CA ALA A 46 -0.41 -1.05 4.38
C ALA A 46 -0.45 -0.74 5.87
N ALA A 47 0.47 0.09 6.36
CA ALA A 47 0.55 0.44 7.78
C ALA A 47 -0.67 1.22 8.24
N SER A 48 -1.17 2.15 7.42
CA SER A 48 -2.39 2.91 7.74
C SER A 48 -3.61 2.01 7.83
N LEU A 49 -3.77 1.11 6.86
CA LEU A 49 -4.90 0.17 6.87
C LEU A 49 -4.86 -0.72 8.11
N ALA A 50 -3.67 -1.21 8.47
CA ALA A 50 -3.49 -2.04 9.65
C ALA A 50 -3.75 -1.27 10.94
N ALA A 51 -3.21 -0.06 11.06
CA ALA A 51 -3.35 0.76 12.28
C ALA A 51 -4.80 1.14 12.56
N HIS A 52 -5.59 1.35 11.53
CA HIS A 52 -7.00 1.74 11.66
C HIS A 52 -7.97 0.55 11.56
N HIS A 53 -7.43 -0.67 11.54
CA HIS A 53 -8.23 -1.91 11.45
C HIS A 53 -9.19 -1.89 10.26
N THR A 54 -8.74 -1.31 9.15
CA THR A 54 -9.56 -1.22 7.94
C THR A 54 -9.41 -2.50 7.13
N PRO A 55 -10.50 -3.26 6.90
CA PRO A 55 -10.39 -4.55 6.22
C PRO A 55 -9.94 -4.43 4.77
N VAL A 56 -9.19 -5.43 4.33
CA VAL A 56 -8.80 -5.59 2.93
C VAL A 56 -9.19 -7.00 2.48
N THR A 57 -9.27 -7.20 1.17
CA THR A 57 -9.50 -8.54 0.65
C THR A 57 -8.18 -9.34 0.66
N ALA A 58 -8.28 -10.66 0.58
CA ALA A 58 -7.09 -11.51 0.49
C ALA A 58 -6.25 -11.15 -0.75
N ALA A 59 -6.91 -10.84 -1.86
CA ALA A 59 -6.22 -10.43 -3.09
C ALA A 59 -5.47 -9.11 -2.89
N GLU A 60 -6.08 -8.15 -2.21
CA GLU A 60 -5.43 -6.86 -1.90
C GLU A 60 -4.23 -7.05 -0.99
N ARG A 61 -4.38 -7.87 0.04
CA ARG A 61 -3.26 -8.20 0.94
C ARG A 61 -2.10 -8.80 0.15
N ASP A 62 -2.39 -9.76 -0.70
CA ASP A 62 -1.36 -10.46 -1.47
C ASP A 62 -0.67 -9.52 -2.45
N GLU A 63 -1.42 -8.61 -3.06
CA GLU A 63 -0.86 -7.62 -3.98
C GLU A 63 0.08 -6.65 -3.25
N LEU A 64 -0.33 -6.17 -2.06
CA LEU A 64 0.51 -5.29 -1.25
C LEU A 64 1.79 -5.99 -0.83
N ARG A 65 1.70 -7.26 -0.41
CA ARG A 65 2.87 -8.06 -0.06
C ARG A 65 3.81 -8.20 -1.26
N GLU A 66 3.27 -8.55 -2.42
CA GLU A 66 4.05 -8.74 -3.62
C GLU A 66 4.80 -7.48 -4.03
N LEU A 67 4.13 -6.31 -3.93
CA LEU A 67 4.75 -5.03 -4.21
C LEU A 67 5.90 -4.74 -3.24
N LEU A 68 5.69 -4.95 -1.95
CA LEU A 68 6.75 -4.73 -0.95
C LEU A 68 7.94 -5.65 -1.19
N GLU A 69 7.69 -6.93 -1.46
CA GLU A 69 8.75 -7.89 -1.74
C GLU A 69 9.53 -7.51 -3.00
N ALA A 70 8.83 -7.10 -4.04
CA ALA A 70 9.45 -6.72 -5.30
C ALA A 70 10.34 -5.48 -5.16
N MET A 71 10.00 -4.59 -4.22
CA MET A 71 10.79 -3.37 -3.97
C MET A 71 11.81 -3.55 -2.84
N GLY A 72 11.96 -4.75 -2.30
CA GLY A 72 12.89 -5.02 -1.20
C GLY A 72 12.52 -4.34 0.11
N MET A 73 11.24 -4.06 0.32
CA MET A 73 10.75 -3.38 1.51
C MET A 73 10.28 -4.38 2.56
N PRO A 74 10.28 -3.98 3.85
CA PRO A 74 9.76 -4.85 4.92
C PRO A 74 8.28 -5.18 4.71
N THR A 75 7.90 -6.43 5.00
CA THR A 75 6.52 -6.90 4.87
C THR A 75 5.79 -6.96 6.21
N ASP A 76 6.38 -6.42 7.27
CA ASP A 76 5.80 -6.46 8.61
C ASP A 76 4.35 -5.96 8.67
N PRO A 77 3.98 -4.84 8.01
CA PRO A 77 2.60 -4.37 8.05
C PRO A 77 1.59 -5.37 7.48
N ILE A 78 2.02 -6.22 6.55
CA ILE A 78 1.11 -7.17 5.89
C ILE A 78 0.52 -8.16 6.90
N GLY A 79 1.35 -8.63 7.84
CA GLY A 79 0.89 -9.56 8.88
C GLY A 79 -0.12 -8.96 9.85
N GLN A 80 -0.26 -7.64 9.87
CA GLN A 80 -1.15 -6.91 10.75
C GLN A 80 -2.46 -6.50 10.08
N LEU A 81 -2.59 -6.75 8.78
CA LEU A 81 -3.80 -6.39 8.03
C LEU A 81 -4.97 -7.30 8.43
N GLU A 82 -6.16 -6.71 8.52
CA GLU A 82 -7.40 -7.46 8.70
C GLU A 82 -7.92 -7.88 7.33
N VAL A 83 -8.08 -9.19 7.14
CA VAL A 83 -8.52 -9.72 5.86
C VAL A 83 -9.97 -10.12 5.94
N GLN A 84 -10.77 -9.58 5.02
CA GLN A 84 -12.18 -9.97 4.87
C GLN A 84 -12.23 -11.37 4.28
N GLY A 85 -12.87 -12.25 5.04
CA GLY A 85 -12.99 -13.64 4.66
C GLY A 85 -14.14 -13.97 3.74
#